data_3f550eb39ff894b20786d87e180e9ad7
#
_entry.id   3f550eb39ff894b20786d87e180e9ad7
#
_cell.length_a   1.000
_cell.length_b   1.000
_cell.length_c   1.000
_cell.angle_alpha   90.00
_cell.angle_beta   90.00
_cell.angle_gamma   90.00
#
_symmetry.space_group_name_H-M   'P 1'
#
loop_
_entity.id
_entity.type
_entity.pdbx_description
1 polymer ?
#
loop_
_entity_poly.entity_id
_entity_poly.type
_entity_poly.pdbx_seq_one_letter_code
_entity_poly.pdbx_strand_id
1 'polypeptide(L)'
;MKLQKIVNRLQKLHPKEIDLSLNRIKKLCKTLGNPQDKLKAVSVVGTNGKYSTIQALFSILKETNIKCNIYTSPHIQRINERFIFNDEEISDSDLSDLLVKVEEVNNGEEITYFEILTAAYFFHASKYR
;
A
#
# COMPACT_ATOMS: atom_id res chain seq x y z
N MET A 1 1.13 20.93 2.87
CA MET A 1 0.82 19.83 3.82
C MET A 1 1.96 18.83 3.81
N LYS A 2 2.25 18.25 4.94
CA LYS A 2 3.35 17.27 5.11
C LYS A 2 3.19 16.07 4.18
N LEU A 3 2.00 15.46 4.15
CA LEU A 3 1.72 14.30 3.31
C LEU A 3 1.95 14.59 1.84
N GLN A 4 1.44 15.72 1.34
CA GLN A 4 1.60 16.07 -0.08
C GLN A 4 3.07 16.24 -0.47
N LYS A 5 3.88 16.81 0.41
CA LYS A 5 5.33 16.96 0.17
C LYS A 5 6.02 15.60 0.09
N ILE A 6 5.65 14.67 0.97
CA ILE A 6 6.17 13.31 0.95
C ILE A 6 5.78 12.61 -0.35
N VAL A 7 4.52 12.66 -0.72
CA VAL A 7 4.01 12.05 -1.95
C VAL A 7 4.73 12.62 -3.18
N ASN A 8 4.87 13.94 -3.26
CA ASN A 8 5.57 14.59 -4.38
C ASN A 8 7.02 14.15 -4.47
N ARG A 9 7.70 13.97 -3.34
CA ARG A 9 9.07 13.44 -3.30
C ARG A 9 9.13 12.01 -3.80
N LEU A 10 8.23 11.16 -3.32
CA LEU A 10 8.20 9.73 -3.70
C LEU A 10 7.87 9.53 -5.17
N GLN A 11 7.02 10.38 -5.75
CA GLN A 11 6.66 10.29 -7.17
C GLN A 11 7.84 10.52 -8.11
N LYS A 12 8.93 11.10 -7.60
CA LYS A 12 10.16 11.30 -8.37
C LYS A 12 11.11 10.11 -8.31
N LEU A 13 10.80 9.10 -7.51
CA LEU A 13 11.64 7.94 -7.27
C LEU A 13 11.40 6.81 -8.28
N HIS A 14 11.39 7.06 -9.57
CA HIS A 14 11.24 5.96 -10.50
C HIS A 14 12.49 5.78 -11.38
N PRO A 15 12.81 4.53 -11.74
CA PRO A 15 13.96 4.27 -12.59
C PRO A 15 13.79 4.93 -13.97
N LYS A 16 14.92 5.26 -14.62
CA LYS A 16 14.93 5.87 -15.95
C LYS A 16 14.37 4.93 -17.03
N GLU A 17 14.43 3.63 -16.77
CA GLU A 17 13.91 2.60 -17.67
C GLU A 17 12.81 1.80 -16.98
N ILE A 18 11.86 1.28 -17.75
CA ILE A 18 10.81 0.41 -17.24
C ILE A 18 11.44 -0.94 -16.88
N ASP A 19 11.41 -1.28 -15.62
CA ASP A 19 11.88 -2.56 -15.11
C ASP A 19 10.74 -3.21 -14.33
N LEU A 20 10.23 -4.31 -14.86
CA LEU A 20 9.11 -5.06 -14.28
C LEU A 20 9.57 -6.13 -13.31
N SER A 21 10.87 -6.20 -12.97
CA SER A 21 11.35 -7.16 -11.99
C SER A 21 10.78 -6.88 -10.60
N LEU A 22 10.70 -7.93 -9.78
CA LEU A 22 10.27 -7.82 -8.38
C LEU A 22 11.44 -7.64 -7.40
N ASN A 23 12.65 -7.48 -7.91
CA ASN A 23 13.85 -7.50 -7.07
C ASN A 23 13.88 -6.35 -6.06
N ARG A 24 13.50 -5.14 -6.51
CA ARG A 24 13.49 -3.95 -5.64
C ARG A 24 12.52 -4.10 -4.48
N ILE A 25 11.27 -4.47 -4.78
CA ILE A 25 10.24 -4.60 -3.74
C ILE A 25 10.53 -5.79 -2.81
N LYS A 26 11.06 -6.88 -3.35
CA LYS A 26 11.47 -8.02 -2.52
C LYS A 26 12.56 -7.64 -1.53
N LYS A 27 13.54 -6.88 -1.97
CA LYS A 27 14.62 -6.39 -1.12
C LYS A 27 14.08 -5.48 0.00
N LEU A 28 13.21 -4.54 -0.35
CA LEU A 28 12.60 -3.66 0.64
C LEU A 28 11.74 -4.44 1.63
N CYS A 29 10.89 -5.33 1.16
CA CYS A 29 10.05 -6.17 2.03
C CYS A 29 10.91 -7.04 2.96
N LYS A 30 12.02 -7.60 2.47
CA LYS A 30 12.93 -8.38 3.31
C LYS A 30 13.49 -7.53 4.46
N THR A 31 13.90 -6.30 4.18
CA THR A 31 14.39 -5.37 5.20
C THR A 31 13.30 -5.00 6.21
N LEU A 32 12.05 -4.96 5.78
CA LEU A 32 10.89 -4.73 6.64
C LEU A 32 10.44 -5.98 7.42
N GLY A 33 11.11 -7.13 7.26
CA GLY A 33 10.77 -8.37 7.95
C GLY A 33 9.77 -9.25 7.19
N ASN A 34 9.67 -9.12 5.87
CA ASN A 34 8.75 -9.87 5.00
C ASN A 34 7.29 -9.78 5.49
N PRO A 35 6.74 -8.55 5.65
CA PRO A 35 5.39 -8.40 6.20
C PRO A 35 4.31 -9.06 5.35
N GLN A 36 4.52 -9.20 4.03
CA GLN A 36 3.57 -9.86 3.13
C GLN A 36 3.33 -11.33 3.49
N ASP A 37 4.31 -12.00 4.10
CA ASP A 37 4.19 -13.41 4.46
C ASP A 37 3.27 -13.63 5.67
N LYS A 38 2.95 -12.56 6.39
CA LYS A 38 2.06 -12.58 7.55
C LYS A 38 0.61 -12.33 7.20
N LEU A 39 0.32 -12.05 5.94
CA LEU A 39 -1.02 -11.66 5.48
C LEU A 39 -1.73 -12.83 4.80
N LYS A 40 -3.04 -12.94 5.08
CA LYS A 40 -3.95 -13.74 4.27
C LYS A 40 -4.69 -12.78 3.37
N ALA A 41 -4.49 -12.88 2.07
CA ALA A 41 -5.00 -11.90 1.13
C ALA A 41 -5.74 -12.54 -0.04
N VAL A 42 -6.74 -11.82 -0.53
CA VAL A 42 -7.41 -12.10 -1.79
C VAL A 42 -6.98 -11.00 -2.76
N SER A 43 -6.41 -11.41 -3.90
CA SER A 43 -6.03 -10.47 -4.96
C SER A 43 -7.12 -10.42 -6.02
N VAL A 44 -7.53 -9.20 -6.36
CA VAL A 44 -8.51 -8.96 -7.43
C VAL A 44 -7.79 -8.29 -8.59
N VAL A 45 -7.73 -8.97 -9.72
CA VAL A 45 -7.04 -8.48 -10.92
C VAL A 45 -8.01 -8.49 -12.11
N GLY A 46 -7.71 -7.68 -13.11
CA GLY A 46 -8.53 -7.60 -14.31
C GLY A 46 -8.56 -6.18 -14.88
N THR A 47 -9.22 -6.03 -16.03
CA THR A 47 -9.37 -4.72 -16.69
C THR A 47 -10.63 -3.97 -16.25
N ASN A 48 -11.69 -4.69 -15.88
CA ASN A 48 -12.98 -4.12 -15.49
C ASN A 48 -13.51 -4.77 -14.22
N GLY A 49 -14.27 -4.01 -13.44
CA GLY A 49 -15.02 -4.53 -12.30
C GLY A 49 -14.19 -4.84 -11.04
N LYS A 50 -12.90 -4.53 -11.02
CA LYS A 50 -12.05 -4.76 -9.83
C LYS A 50 -12.57 -4.03 -8.61
N TYR A 51 -12.82 -2.74 -8.74
CA TYR A 51 -13.29 -1.90 -7.63
C TYR A 51 -14.66 -2.37 -7.14
N SER A 52 -15.58 -2.65 -8.05
CA SER A 52 -16.93 -3.13 -7.71
C SER A 52 -16.88 -4.47 -6.97
N THR A 53 -16.01 -5.38 -7.40
CA THR A 53 -15.80 -6.68 -6.74
C THR A 53 -15.27 -6.50 -5.32
N ILE A 54 -14.29 -5.63 -5.14
CA ILE A 54 -13.72 -5.33 -3.82
C ILE A 54 -14.76 -4.72 -2.90
N GLN A 55 -15.57 -3.76 -3.40
CA GLN A 55 -16.62 -3.13 -2.61
C GLN A 55 -17.71 -4.11 -2.19
N ALA A 56 -18.09 -5.02 -3.09
CA ALA A 56 -19.06 -6.07 -2.76
C ALA A 56 -18.53 -6.99 -1.68
N LEU A 57 -17.29 -7.44 -1.80
CA LEU A 57 -16.65 -8.30 -0.79
C LEU A 57 -16.52 -7.58 0.56
N PHE A 58 -16.11 -6.31 0.55
CA PHE A 58 -16.01 -5.49 1.74
C PHE A 58 -17.37 -5.37 2.46
N SER A 59 -18.44 -5.12 1.71
CA SER A 59 -19.80 -5.01 2.26
C SER A 59 -20.25 -6.32 2.91
N ILE A 60 -19.97 -7.45 2.28
CA ILE A 60 -20.31 -8.78 2.83
C ILE A 60 -19.55 -9.03 4.14
N LEU A 61 -18.25 -8.77 4.16
CA LEU A 61 -17.43 -8.97 5.35
C LEU A 61 -17.87 -8.06 6.49
N LYS A 62 -18.22 -6.83 6.19
CA LYS A 62 -18.70 -5.86 7.17
C LYS A 62 -20.02 -6.32 7.83
N GLU A 63 -20.95 -6.87 7.05
CA GLU A 63 -22.20 -7.43 7.58
C GLU A 63 -21.96 -8.63 8.51
N THR A 64 -20.88 -9.36 8.32
CA THR A 64 -20.50 -10.50 9.17
C THR A 64 -19.63 -10.10 10.35
N ASN A 65 -19.44 -8.80 10.59
CA ASN A 65 -18.56 -8.24 11.62
C ASN A 65 -17.09 -8.65 11.49
N ILE A 66 -16.66 -8.99 10.27
CA ILE A 66 -15.25 -9.25 9.97
C ILE A 66 -14.63 -7.94 9.47
N LYS A 67 -13.68 -7.41 10.23
CA LYS A 67 -12.91 -6.26 9.80
C LYS A 67 -11.84 -6.67 8.81
N CYS A 68 -11.61 -5.85 7.81
CA CYS A 68 -10.60 -6.15 6.78
C CYS A 68 -9.77 -4.93 6.45
N ASN A 69 -8.64 -5.21 5.82
CA ASN A 69 -7.75 -4.21 5.24
C ASN A 69 -7.89 -4.29 3.73
N ILE A 70 -7.81 -3.15 3.05
CA ILE A 70 -7.95 -3.08 1.60
C ILE A 70 -6.85 -2.20 1.02
N TYR A 71 -6.22 -2.68 -0.04
CA TYR A 71 -5.28 -1.90 -0.84
C TYR A 71 -5.79 -1.82 -2.27
N THR A 72 -5.96 -0.60 -2.77
CA THR A 72 -6.44 -0.36 -4.13
C THR A 72 -5.53 0.61 -4.87
N SER A 73 -5.55 0.55 -6.19
CA SER A 73 -4.87 1.49 -7.06
C SER A 73 -5.59 1.60 -8.40
N PRO A 74 -5.61 2.78 -9.02
CA PRO A 74 -5.18 4.06 -8.48
C PRO A 74 -6.21 4.68 -7.51
N HIS A 75 -5.88 5.81 -6.90
CA HIS A 75 -6.86 6.62 -6.16
C HIS A 75 -7.52 7.64 -7.10
N ILE A 76 -8.67 8.17 -6.69
CA ILE A 76 -9.42 9.15 -7.49
C ILE A 76 -9.10 10.56 -7.01
N GLN A 77 -9.20 10.83 -5.72
CA GLN A 77 -8.99 12.15 -5.14
C GLN A 77 -7.80 12.20 -4.17
N ARG A 78 -7.70 11.23 -3.29
CA ARG A 78 -6.72 11.23 -2.21
C ARG A 78 -5.98 9.90 -2.14
N ILE A 79 -4.67 9.97 -1.95
CA ILE A 79 -3.83 8.77 -1.80
C ILE A 79 -4.30 7.88 -0.64
N ASN A 80 -4.88 8.45 0.40
CA ASN A 80 -5.42 7.72 1.55
C ASN A 80 -6.46 6.65 1.15
N GLU A 81 -7.18 6.87 0.04
CA GLU A 81 -8.16 5.92 -0.49
C GLU A 81 -7.57 4.54 -0.78
N ARG A 82 -6.26 4.48 -1.04
CA ARG A 82 -5.55 3.22 -1.32
C ARG A 82 -5.33 2.37 -0.08
N PHE A 83 -5.48 2.95 1.11
CA PHE A 83 -5.05 2.35 2.38
C PHE A 83 -6.20 2.32 3.37
N ILE A 84 -6.88 1.19 3.44
CA ILE A 84 -7.95 0.97 4.42
C ILE A 84 -7.48 -0.11 5.40
N PHE A 85 -7.52 0.19 6.69
CA PHE A 85 -7.13 -0.72 7.75
C PHE A 85 -8.24 -0.81 8.79
N ASN A 86 -8.65 -2.02 9.14
CA ASN A 86 -9.76 -2.26 10.07
C ASN A 86 -11.02 -1.49 9.65
N ASP A 87 -11.37 -1.56 8.36
CA ASP A 87 -12.52 -0.92 7.73
C ASP A 87 -12.43 0.62 7.65
N GLU A 88 -11.32 1.23 8.05
CA GLU A 88 -11.16 2.69 8.05
C GLU A 88 -10.03 3.16 7.15
N GLU A 89 -10.27 4.26 6.43
CA GLU A 89 -9.25 4.92 5.64
C GLU A 89 -8.18 5.52 6.56
N ILE A 90 -6.91 5.32 6.21
CA ILE A 90 -5.79 5.84 7.00
C ILE A 90 -5.79 7.36 7.06
N SER A 91 -5.46 7.93 8.22
CA SER A 91 -5.34 9.38 8.38
C SER A 91 -4.10 9.94 7.67
N ASP A 92 -4.12 11.25 7.39
CA ASP A 92 -2.97 11.93 6.78
C ASP A 92 -1.71 11.79 7.65
N SER A 93 -1.87 11.92 8.96
CA SER A 93 -0.75 11.81 9.90
C SER A 93 -0.14 10.41 9.91
N ASP A 94 -0.98 9.39 10.01
CA ASP A 94 -0.52 8.00 10.04
C ASP A 94 0.10 7.59 8.70
N LEU A 95 -0.48 8.00 7.59
CA LEU A 95 0.10 7.72 6.27
C LEU A 95 1.44 8.42 6.09
N SER A 96 1.56 9.68 6.55
CA SER A 96 2.82 10.42 6.49
C SER A 96 3.91 9.68 7.26
N ASP A 97 3.63 9.26 8.48
CA ASP A 97 4.59 8.55 9.33
C ASP A 97 4.96 7.19 8.73
N LEU A 98 3.98 6.48 8.18
CA LEU A 98 4.20 5.19 7.52
C LEU A 98 5.12 5.33 6.30
N LEU A 99 4.85 6.29 5.42
CA LEU A 99 5.65 6.48 4.21
C LEU A 99 7.07 6.93 4.53
N VAL A 100 7.25 7.81 5.50
CA VAL A 100 8.58 8.24 5.96
C VAL A 100 9.35 7.04 6.51
N LYS A 101 8.71 6.21 7.32
CA LYS A 101 9.33 5.01 7.88
C LYS A 101 9.82 4.06 6.80
N VAL A 102 8.99 3.78 5.81
CA VAL A 102 9.34 2.86 4.72
C VAL A 102 10.44 3.47 3.84
N GLU A 103 10.39 4.76 3.56
CA GLU A 103 11.43 5.46 2.80
C GLU A 103 12.78 5.39 3.52
N GLU A 104 12.80 5.58 4.83
CA GLU A 104 14.02 5.46 5.65
C GLU A 104 14.59 4.04 5.59
N VAL A 105 13.74 3.03 5.71
CA VAL A 105 14.15 1.62 5.62
C VAL A 105 14.71 1.30 4.23
N ASN A 106 14.16 1.90 3.18
CA ASN A 106 14.67 1.74 1.82
C ASN A 106 16.10 2.31 1.66
N ASN A 107 16.48 3.25 2.50
CA ASN A 107 17.85 3.79 2.60
C ASN A 107 18.44 4.28 1.26
N GLY A 108 17.63 4.99 0.48
CA GLY A 108 18.08 5.58 -0.80
C GLY A 108 18.30 4.60 -1.94
N GLU A 109 17.97 3.33 -1.76
CA GLU A 109 18.04 2.34 -2.83
C GLU A 109 17.04 2.65 -3.94
N GLU A 110 17.33 2.17 -5.16
CA GLU A 110 16.43 2.34 -6.28
C GLU A 110 15.08 1.66 -6.01
N ILE A 111 14.00 2.41 -6.17
CA ILE A 111 12.63 1.93 -5.93
C ILE A 111 11.66 2.81 -6.71
N THR A 112 10.48 2.27 -7.06
CA THR A 112 9.41 3.08 -7.65
C THR A 112 8.44 3.57 -6.58
N TYR A 113 7.71 4.64 -6.93
CA TYR A 113 6.64 5.16 -6.09
C TYR A 113 5.62 4.07 -5.72
N PHE A 114 5.15 3.32 -6.71
CA PHE A 114 4.16 2.27 -6.49
C PHE A 114 4.70 1.14 -5.59
N GLU A 115 5.97 0.78 -5.76
CA GLU A 115 6.61 -0.23 -4.93
C GLU A 115 6.70 0.20 -3.46
N ILE A 116 7.03 1.47 -3.20
CA ILE A 116 7.03 2.01 -1.83
C ILE A 116 5.63 1.95 -1.22
N LEU A 117 4.61 2.37 -1.96
CA LEU A 117 3.23 2.32 -1.46
C LEU A 117 2.81 0.88 -1.11
N THR A 118 3.15 -0.07 -1.97
CA THR A 118 2.80 -1.48 -1.77
C THR A 118 3.50 -2.06 -0.55
N ALA A 119 4.81 -1.81 -0.41
CA ALA A 119 5.57 -2.24 0.76
C ALA A 119 5.03 -1.61 2.05
N ALA A 120 4.66 -0.35 2.00
CA ALA A 120 4.06 0.37 3.12
C ALA A 120 2.73 -0.27 3.54
N TYR A 121 1.90 -0.62 2.57
CA TYR A 121 0.64 -1.32 2.86
C TYR A 121 0.90 -2.65 3.56
N PHE A 122 1.78 -3.49 3.02
CA PHE A 122 2.10 -4.78 3.63
C PHE A 122 2.63 -4.61 5.06
N PHE A 123 3.54 -3.66 5.24
CA PHE A 123 4.13 -3.41 6.55
C PHE A 123 3.08 -3.00 7.57
N HIS A 124 2.20 -2.09 7.22
CA HIS A 124 1.17 -1.62 8.14
C HIS A 124 0.08 -2.68 8.37
N ALA A 125 -0.35 -3.35 7.31
CA ALA A 125 -1.36 -4.40 7.40
C ALA A 125 -0.91 -5.57 8.28
N SER A 126 0.40 -5.88 8.30
CA SER A 126 0.93 -6.97 9.11
C SER A 126 0.76 -6.76 10.62
N LYS A 127 0.43 -5.54 11.04
CA LYS A 127 0.16 -5.21 12.45
C LYS A 127 -1.28 -5.53 12.87
N TYR A 128 -2.16 -5.77 11.92
CA TYR A 128 -3.55 -6.14 12.16
C TYR A 128 -3.72 -7.64 11.95
N ARG A 129 -4.51 -8.29 12.82
CA ARG A 129 -4.79 -9.73 12.77
C ARG A 129 -6.28 -9.98 12.61
#